data_3e4b4c08f4c7e773e7ba704714509018
#
_entry.id   3e4b4c08f4c7e773e7ba704714509018
#
_cell.length_a   1.000
_cell.length_b   1.000
_cell.length_c   1.000
_cell.angle_alpha   90.00
_cell.angle_beta   90.00
_cell.angle_gamma   90.00
#
_symmetry.space_group_name_H-M   'P 1'
#
loop_
_entity.id
_entity.type
_entity.pdbx_description
1 polymer ?
#
loop_
_entity_poly.entity_id
_entity_poly.type
_entity_poly.pdbx_seq_one_letter_code
_entity_poly.pdbx_strand_id
1 'polypeptide(L)'
;MSAFENAVEVRDLVKVYSGGVVALNGLSFTVKHGEVYALIGPNGSGKTTTLRIVATLLKPTGGYVRVYGVDVVKEPLKARSLIGYLPEEAGAYRDLSGMDFVRFMLSLRFSGRRLEEAVGEAIEISGLGEDLKRPVRTYSKGMKRILALSVVLAMKPRLLVLDEPTAGLDVEKALQVRSLVKKYNREHGITVLMSSHNMLEVEYMADRVGMIYAGRLIGEGTPEELKRKLGASNLEEVFVKLKEATLGGASGPASAR
;
A
#
# COMPACT_ATOMS: atom_id res chain seq x y z
N MET A 1 15.05 9.65 16.91
CA MET A 1 15.36 9.76 15.46
C MET A 1 15.56 8.36 14.91
N SER A 2 14.92 7.98 13.80
CA SER A 2 15.08 6.65 13.21
C SER A 2 16.52 6.51 12.69
N ALA A 3 17.21 5.41 13.05
CA ALA A 3 18.55 5.10 12.53
C ALA A 3 18.56 4.77 11.02
N PHE A 4 17.38 4.68 10.39
CA PHE A 4 17.21 4.35 8.98
C PHE A 4 16.60 5.53 8.24
N GLU A 5 17.28 6.03 7.21
CA GLU A 5 16.77 7.03 6.29
C GLU A 5 15.60 6.46 5.47
N ASN A 6 15.74 5.21 5.01
CA ASN A 6 14.73 4.51 4.23
C ASN A 6 13.93 3.53 5.10
N ALA A 7 12.61 3.64 5.03
CA ALA A 7 11.68 2.68 5.63
C ALA A 7 11.49 1.44 4.75
N VAL A 8 11.51 1.61 3.42
CA VAL A 8 11.44 0.52 2.44
C VAL A 8 12.56 0.69 1.42
N GLU A 9 13.27 -0.38 1.12
CA GLU A 9 14.24 -0.46 0.05
C GLU A 9 13.89 -1.64 -0.85
N VAL A 10 13.64 -1.38 -2.12
CA VAL A 10 13.37 -2.37 -3.17
C VAL A 10 14.47 -2.26 -4.20
N ARG A 11 15.17 -3.37 -4.53
CA ARG A 11 16.26 -3.40 -5.49
C ARG A 11 16.14 -4.55 -6.46
N ASP A 12 16.14 -4.23 -7.74
CA ASP A 12 16.16 -5.14 -8.89
C ASP A 12 15.12 -6.26 -8.76
N LEU A 13 13.93 -5.89 -8.21
CA LEU A 13 12.91 -6.85 -7.85
C LEU A 13 12.29 -7.50 -9.09
N VAL A 14 12.38 -8.82 -9.13
CA VAL A 14 11.84 -9.66 -10.19
C VAL A 14 10.80 -10.61 -9.60
N LYS A 15 9.67 -10.75 -10.30
CA LYS A 15 8.67 -11.77 -9.99
C LYS A 15 8.16 -12.41 -11.26
N VAL A 16 8.39 -13.70 -11.38
CA VAL A 16 7.81 -14.55 -12.42
C VAL A 16 6.87 -15.54 -11.73
N TYR A 17 5.64 -15.61 -12.19
CA TYR A 17 4.64 -16.58 -11.71
C TYR A 17 4.78 -17.92 -12.48
N SER A 18 4.15 -18.96 -11.94
CA SER A 18 3.97 -20.22 -12.66
C SER A 18 3.30 -19.96 -14.02
N GLY A 19 3.84 -20.57 -15.08
CA GLY A 19 3.39 -20.28 -16.47
C GLY A 19 4.16 -19.16 -17.17
N GLY A 20 5.25 -18.64 -16.56
CA GLY A 20 6.16 -17.70 -17.22
C GLY A 20 5.70 -16.22 -17.23
N VAL A 21 4.60 -15.90 -16.53
CA VAL A 21 4.08 -14.53 -16.48
C VAL A 21 5.03 -13.66 -15.63
N VAL A 22 5.69 -12.69 -16.26
CA VAL A 22 6.60 -11.73 -15.62
C VAL A 22 5.76 -10.56 -15.06
N ALA A 23 5.58 -10.53 -13.75
CA ALA A 23 4.84 -9.47 -13.07
C ALA A 23 5.74 -8.29 -12.66
N LEU A 24 7.01 -8.56 -12.31
CA LEU A 24 8.03 -7.55 -11.98
C LEU A 24 9.32 -7.87 -12.72
N ASN A 25 9.96 -6.83 -13.25
CA ASN A 25 11.10 -6.94 -14.15
C ASN A 25 12.20 -5.91 -13.81
N GLY A 26 12.87 -6.10 -12.67
CA GLY A 26 13.95 -5.23 -12.20
C GLY A 26 13.44 -3.94 -11.56
N LEU A 27 12.32 -4.01 -10.80
CA LEU A 27 11.74 -2.85 -10.12
C LEU A 27 12.65 -2.41 -8.96
N SER A 28 13.03 -1.12 -8.92
CA SER A 28 13.84 -0.53 -7.85
C SER A 28 13.26 0.82 -7.43
N PHE A 29 13.05 1.03 -6.13
CA PHE A 29 12.65 2.30 -5.52
C PHE A 29 12.92 2.29 -4.02
N THR A 30 12.81 3.45 -3.38
CA THR A 30 12.90 3.59 -1.92
C THR A 30 11.75 4.40 -1.38
N VAL A 31 11.34 4.11 -0.13
CA VAL A 31 10.38 4.92 0.63
C VAL A 31 11.08 5.45 1.87
N LYS A 32 11.04 6.76 2.07
CA LYS A 32 11.67 7.41 3.24
C LYS A 32 10.85 7.18 4.51
N HIS A 33 11.50 7.32 5.66
CA HIS A 33 10.79 7.26 6.93
C HIS A 33 9.77 8.39 7.06
N GLY A 34 8.53 8.06 7.45
CA GLY A 34 7.43 9.02 7.60
C GLY A 34 6.78 9.48 6.29
N GLU A 35 7.29 9.04 5.14
CA GLU A 35 6.76 9.40 3.81
C GLU A 35 5.48 8.64 3.48
N VAL A 36 4.57 9.29 2.77
CA VAL A 36 3.47 8.64 2.04
C VAL A 36 3.89 8.46 0.59
N TYR A 37 4.24 7.23 0.23
CA TYR A 37 4.65 6.85 -1.12
C TYR A 37 3.56 6.07 -1.83
N ALA A 38 3.18 6.50 -3.03
CA ALA A 38 2.20 5.80 -3.85
C ALA A 38 2.84 5.14 -5.07
N LEU A 39 2.60 3.84 -5.24
CA LEU A 39 2.94 3.11 -6.46
C LEU A 39 1.72 3.12 -7.38
N ILE A 40 1.80 3.83 -8.52
CA ILE A 40 0.69 4.06 -9.42
C ILE A 40 0.92 3.45 -10.80
N GLY A 41 -0.15 3.03 -11.44
CA GLY A 41 -0.10 2.41 -12.76
C GLY A 41 -1.37 1.62 -13.08
N PRO A 42 -1.53 1.13 -14.31
CA PRO A 42 -2.70 0.36 -14.71
C PRO A 42 -2.80 -0.99 -14.00
N ASN A 43 -3.95 -1.64 -14.15
CA ASN A 43 -4.12 -3.01 -13.68
C ASN A 43 -3.11 -3.94 -14.38
N GLY A 44 -2.56 -4.90 -13.62
CA GLY A 44 -1.54 -5.82 -14.12
C GLY A 44 -0.12 -5.23 -14.23
N SER A 45 0.12 -3.97 -13.86
CA SER A 45 1.47 -3.37 -13.92
C SER A 45 2.47 -3.90 -12.87
N GLY A 46 1.99 -4.62 -11.83
CA GLY A 46 2.83 -5.21 -10.77
C GLY A 46 2.66 -4.58 -9.38
N LYS A 47 1.77 -3.59 -9.19
CA LYS A 47 1.54 -2.90 -7.90
C LYS A 47 1.25 -3.86 -6.76
N THR A 48 0.15 -4.62 -6.84
CA THR A 48 -0.26 -5.60 -5.81
C THR A 48 0.82 -6.66 -5.57
N THR A 49 1.51 -7.11 -6.63
CA THR A 49 2.63 -8.06 -6.51
C THR A 49 3.76 -7.46 -5.65
N THR A 50 4.11 -6.20 -5.90
CA THR A 50 5.12 -5.47 -5.12
C THR A 50 4.72 -5.35 -3.66
N LEU A 51 3.49 -4.89 -3.39
CA LEU A 51 2.99 -4.71 -2.02
C LEU A 51 2.95 -6.04 -1.26
N ARG A 52 2.53 -7.14 -1.91
CA ARG A 52 2.54 -8.48 -1.30
C ARG A 52 3.93 -8.98 -0.98
N ILE A 53 4.94 -8.66 -1.79
CA ILE A 53 6.34 -9.00 -1.48
C ILE A 53 6.83 -8.18 -0.29
N VAL A 54 6.59 -6.86 -0.27
CA VAL A 54 6.92 -5.99 0.87
C VAL A 54 6.24 -6.48 2.15
N ALA A 55 4.97 -6.88 2.07
CA ALA A 55 4.20 -7.41 3.19
C ALA A 55 4.57 -8.87 3.58
N THR A 56 5.61 -9.46 2.97
CA THR A 56 6.07 -10.85 3.23
C THR A 56 5.08 -11.95 2.84
N LEU A 57 4.06 -11.64 2.06
CA LEU A 57 3.03 -12.58 1.62
C LEU A 57 3.43 -13.35 0.35
N LEU A 58 4.40 -12.82 -0.38
CA LEU A 58 4.88 -13.39 -1.63
C LEU A 58 6.41 -13.33 -1.67
N LYS A 59 7.07 -14.41 -2.10
CA LYS A 59 8.52 -14.40 -2.32
C LYS A 59 8.84 -13.86 -3.72
N PRO A 60 9.86 -13.00 -3.86
CA PRO A 60 10.37 -12.60 -5.18
C PRO A 60 11.07 -13.76 -5.87
N THR A 61 11.24 -13.66 -7.20
CA THR A 61 12.08 -14.56 -7.99
C THR A 61 13.53 -14.08 -8.03
N GLY A 62 13.75 -12.75 -7.95
CA GLY A 62 15.08 -12.13 -7.90
C GLY A 62 15.02 -10.75 -7.25
N GLY A 63 16.18 -10.18 -6.99
CA GLY A 63 16.29 -8.93 -6.24
C GLY A 63 16.05 -9.09 -4.74
N TYR A 64 15.89 -7.97 -4.02
CA TYR A 64 15.58 -8.01 -2.59
C TYR A 64 14.69 -6.85 -2.16
N VAL A 65 14.06 -7.03 -1.00
CA VAL A 65 13.28 -6.00 -0.30
C VAL A 65 13.70 -5.97 1.15
N ARG A 66 13.93 -4.76 1.68
CA ARG A 66 14.13 -4.51 3.11
C ARG A 66 13.10 -3.54 3.65
N VAL A 67 12.63 -3.80 4.86
CA VAL A 67 11.74 -2.92 5.63
C VAL A 67 12.48 -2.53 6.90
N TYR A 68 12.81 -1.24 7.06
CA TYR A 68 13.65 -0.75 8.16
C TYR A 68 14.94 -1.58 8.33
N GLY A 69 15.61 -1.87 7.21
CA GLY A 69 16.84 -2.68 7.18
C GLY A 69 16.63 -4.20 7.30
N VAL A 70 15.41 -4.67 7.63
CA VAL A 70 15.08 -6.09 7.79
C VAL A 70 14.74 -6.70 6.44
N ASP A 71 15.44 -7.73 6.01
CA ASP A 71 15.17 -8.46 4.77
C ASP A 71 13.88 -9.28 4.90
N VAL A 72 12.89 -8.97 4.04
CA VAL A 72 11.53 -9.55 4.14
C VAL A 72 11.48 -11.05 3.83
N VAL A 73 12.50 -11.59 3.17
CA VAL A 73 12.61 -13.03 2.82
C VAL A 73 13.39 -13.81 3.88
N LYS A 74 14.48 -13.22 4.39
CA LYS A 74 15.36 -13.87 5.37
C LYS A 74 14.80 -13.81 6.78
N GLU A 75 14.16 -12.68 7.16
CA GLU A 75 13.62 -12.43 8.50
C GLU A 75 12.10 -12.08 8.44
N PRO A 76 11.24 -12.93 7.86
CA PRO A 76 9.84 -12.54 7.59
C PRO A 76 9.02 -12.24 8.84
N LEU A 77 9.25 -12.93 9.96
CA LEU A 77 8.54 -12.67 11.21
C LEU A 77 8.91 -11.31 11.81
N LYS A 78 10.19 -10.95 11.75
CA LYS A 78 10.67 -9.65 12.20
C LYS A 78 10.15 -8.52 11.28
N ALA A 79 10.14 -8.72 9.97
CA ALA A 79 9.53 -7.77 9.03
C ALA A 79 8.04 -7.58 9.31
N ARG A 80 7.27 -8.66 9.50
CA ARG A 80 5.82 -8.61 9.84
C ARG A 80 5.54 -7.84 11.12
N SER A 81 6.43 -7.86 12.10
CA SER A 81 6.24 -7.10 13.33
C SER A 81 6.26 -5.57 13.12
N LEU A 82 6.84 -5.10 12.01
CA LEU A 82 6.94 -3.71 11.62
C LEU A 82 5.82 -3.25 10.69
N ILE A 83 5.12 -4.20 10.03
CA ILE A 83 4.21 -3.95 8.92
C ILE A 83 2.75 -4.12 9.35
N GLY A 84 1.90 -3.19 8.95
CA GLY A 84 0.46 -3.36 8.86
C GLY A 84 0.04 -3.43 7.40
N TYR A 85 -0.66 -4.46 6.98
CA TYR A 85 -1.09 -4.65 5.59
C TYR A 85 -2.60 -4.65 5.47
N LEU A 86 -3.14 -3.82 4.59
CA LEU A 86 -4.54 -3.80 4.20
C LEU A 86 -4.65 -4.20 2.72
N PRO A 87 -5.14 -5.41 2.40
CA PRO A 87 -5.36 -5.83 1.01
C PRO A 87 -6.53 -5.09 0.36
N GLU A 88 -6.59 -5.08 -0.98
CA GLU A 88 -7.72 -4.52 -1.73
C GLU A 88 -9.05 -5.17 -1.31
N GLU A 89 -9.09 -6.49 -1.22
CA GLU A 89 -10.22 -7.23 -0.65
C GLU A 89 -9.88 -7.65 0.79
N ALA A 90 -10.24 -6.82 1.74
CA ALA A 90 -10.19 -7.20 3.14
C ALA A 90 -11.34 -8.18 3.43
N GLY A 91 -11.05 -9.47 3.31
CA GLY A 91 -11.97 -10.52 3.76
C GLY A 91 -12.23 -10.34 5.24
N ALA A 92 -13.50 -10.21 5.64
CA ALA A 92 -13.87 -10.20 7.04
C ALA A 92 -14.60 -11.51 7.36
N TYR A 93 -14.46 -11.99 8.58
CA TYR A 93 -15.27 -13.11 9.07
C TYR A 93 -16.72 -12.64 9.14
N ARG A 94 -17.52 -13.04 8.13
CA ARG A 94 -18.80 -12.43 7.79
C ARG A 94 -19.86 -12.57 8.87
N ASP A 95 -19.77 -13.61 9.68
CA ASP A 95 -20.76 -13.94 10.71
C ASP A 95 -20.41 -13.37 12.10
N LEU A 96 -19.18 -12.89 12.28
CA LEU A 96 -18.82 -12.17 13.50
C LEU A 96 -19.47 -10.78 13.53
N SER A 97 -19.78 -10.30 14.74
CA SER A 97 -20.06 -8.89 14.93
C SER A 97 -18.80 -8.05 14.63
N GLY A 98 -18.94 -6.75 14.34
CA GLY A 98 -17.78 -5.88 14.16
C GLY A 98 -16.85 -5.87 15.38
N MET A 99 -17.45 -5.91 16.58
CA MET A 99 -16.73 -5.99 17.85
C MET A 99 -15.92 -7.29 17.97
N ASP A 100 -16.55 -8.43 17.70
CA ASP A 100 -15.87 -9.72 17.78
C ASP A 100 -14.79 -9.85 16.72
N PHE A 101 -15.03 -9.30 15.52
CA PHE A 101 -14.01 -9.23 14.48
C PHE A 101 -12.77 -8.43 14.93
N VAL A 102 -12.95 -7.24 15.49
CA VAL A 102 -11.85 -6.41 16.01
C VAL A 102 -11.07 -7.19 17.08
N ARG A 103 -11.77 -7.73 18.07
CA ARG A 103 -11.17 -8.49 19.17
C ARG A 103 -10.43 -9.73 18.65
N PHE A 104 -11.03 -10.49 17.75
CA PHE A 104 -10.41 -11.68 17.15
C PHE A 104 -9.12 -11.32 16.42
N MET A 105 -9.15 -10.33 15.54
CA MET A 105 -7.97 -9.95 14.75
C MET A 105 -6.84 -9.44 15.61
N LEU A 106 -7.13 -8.65 16.65
CA LEU A 106 -6.11 -8.12 17.54
C LEU A 106 -5.58 -9.19 18.52
N SER A 107 -6.38 -10.21 18.88
CA SER A 107 -5.93 -11.32 19.72
C SER A 107 -4.84 -12.18 19.07
N LEU A 108 -4.72 -12.15 17.74
CA LEU A 108 -3.62 -12.81 17.01
C LEU A 108 -2.25 -12.17 17.28
N ARG A 109 -2.22 -10.96 17.83
CA ARG A 109 -1.00 -10.20 18.08
C ARG A 109 -0.81 -9.81 19.55
N PHE A 110 -1.88 -9.57 20.27
CA PHE A 110 -1.90 -9.06 21.64
C PHE A 110 -2.66 -9.99 22.57
N SER A 111 -2.34 -9.93 23.87
CA SER A 111 -3.05 -10.64 24.91
C SER A 111 -3.18 -9.77 26.16
N GLY A 112 -4.09 -10.15 27.08
CA GLY A 112 -4.29 -9.46 28.36
C GLY A 112 -4.60 -7.97 28.18
N ARG A 113 -4.04 -7.12 29.02
CA ARG A 113 -4.32 -5.69 29.04
C ARG A 113 -4.04 -4.98 27.71
N ARG A 114 -2.96 -5.39 27.01
CA ARG A 114 -2.62 -4.81 25.69
C ARG A 114 -3.68 -5.11 24.63
N LEU A 115 -4.33 -6.25 24.71
CA LEU A 115 -5.45 -6.58 23.81
C LEU A 115 -6.62 -5.63 24.04
N GLU A 116 -7.01 -5.39 25.30
CA GLU A 116 -8.14 -4.51 25.62
C GLU A 116 -7.85 -3.06 25.21
N GLU A 117 -6.64 -2.58 25.43
CA GLU A 117 -6.19 -1.26 24.96
C GLU A 117 -6.27 -1.13 23.44
N ALA A 118 -5.76 -2.12 22.69
CA ALA A 118 -5.80 -2.12 21.23
C ALA A 118 -7.23 -2.25 20.68
N VAL A 119 -8.09 -3.04 21.33
CA VAL A 119 -9.51 -3.15 20.97
C VAL A 119 -10.22 -1.81 21.16
N GLY A 120 -10.02 -1.15 22.31
CA GLY A 120 -10.58 0.18 22.56
C GLY A 120 -10.15 1.21 21.51
N GLU A 121 -8.85 1.23 21.17
CA GLU A 121 -8.30 2.10 20.14
C GLU A 121 -8.90 1.81 18.74
N ALA A 122 -9.01 0.54 18.36
CA ALA A 122 -9.61 0.18 17.07
C ALA A 122 -11.09 0.57 16.95
N ILE A 123 -11.86 0.45 18.04
CA ILE A 123 -13.26 0.88 18.12
C ILE A 123 -13.36 2.39 17.89
N GLU A 124 -12.54 3.16 18.59
CA GLU A 124 -12.49 4.63 18.46
C GLU A 124 -12.09 5.04 17.02
N ILE A 125 -11.04 4.45 16.47
CA ILE A 125 -10.58 4.70 15.09
C ILE A 125 -11.70 4.41 14.07
N SER A 126 -12.46 3.33 14.26
CA SER A 126 -13.48 2.91 13.31
C SER A 126 -14.63 3.90 13.18
N GLY A 127 -14.97 4.58 14.27
CA GLY A 127 -16.13 5.48 14.34
C GLY A 127 -17.47 4.82 14.01
N LEU A 128 -17.55 3.46 14.06
CA LEU A 128 -18.76 2.72 13.68
C LEU A 128 -19.82 2.64 14.78
N GLY A 129 -19.47 2.99 16.03
CA GLY A 129 -20.42 3.07 17.14
C GLY A 129 -21.27 1.82 17.32
N GLU A 130 -22.59 1.99 17.34
CA GLU A 130 -23.57 0.88 17.52
C GLU A 130 -23.54 -0.15 16.39
N ASP A 131 -23.09 0.21 15.20
CA ASP A 131 -22.95 -0.75 14.09
C ASP A 131 -21.98 -1.88 14.42
N LEU A 132 -21.03 -1.68 15.34
CA LEU A 132 -20.11 -2.74 15.78
C LEU A 132 -20.81 -3.93 16.42
N LYS A 133 -22.04 -3.79 16.86
CA LYS A 133 -22.85 -4.91 17.40
C LYS A 133 -23.46 -5.78 16.30
N ARG A 134 -23.50 -5.30 15.07
CA ARG A 134 -24.10 -5.99 13.93
C ARG A 134 -23.10 -6.96 13.27
N PRO A 135 -23.57 -8.05 12.63
CA PRO A 135 -22.72 -8.94 11.85
C PRO A 135 -22.07 -8.22 10.67
N VAL A 136 -20.77 -8.47 10.45
CA VAL A 136 -19.98 -7.81 9.39
C VAL A 136 -20.53 -8.07 7.98
N ARG A 137 -21.28 -9.16 7.75
CA ARG A 137 -21.97 -9.41 6.47
C ARG A 137 -22.97 -8.30 6.09
N THR A 138 -23.52 -7.57 7.09
CA THR A 138 -24.48 -6.47 6.87
C THR A 138 -23.81 -5.12 6.57
N TYR A 139 -22.47 -5.05 6.66
CA TYR A 139 -21.74 -3.81 6.45
C TYR A 139 -21.62 -3.48 4.97
N SER A 140 -21.65 -2.17 4.65
CA SER A 140 -21.24 -1.69 3.33
C SER A 140 -19.76 -1.98 3.07
N LYS A 141 -19.33 -1.87 1.81
CA LYS A 141 -17.91 -2.01 1.45
C LYS A 141 -17.04 -1.01 2.24
N GLY A 142 -17.49 0.24 2.36
CA GLY A 142 -16.80 1.29 3.12
C GLY A 142 -16.68 0.97 4.61
N MET A 143 -17.76 0.51 5.25
CA MET A 143 -17.73 0.10 6.66
C MET A 143 -16.73 -1.03 6.89
N LYS A 144 -16.70 -2.05 6.02
CA LYS A 144 -15.71 -3.14 6.10
C LYS A 144 -14.29 -2.63 5.95
N ARG A 145 -14.07 -1.70 5.03
CA ARG A 145 -12.75 -1.08 4.80
C ARG A 145 -12.26 -0.32 6.04
N ILE A 146 -13.12 0.52 6.61
CA ILE A 146 -12.78 1.30 7.82
C ILE A 146 -12.55 0.37 9.00
N LEU A 147 -13.37 -0.66 9.19
CA LEU A 147 -13.20 -1.66 10.25
C LEU A 147 -11.84 -2.38 10.13
N ALA A 148 -11.48 -2.84 8.92
CA ALA A 148 -10.20 -3.50 8.69
C ALA A 148 -9.01 -2.55 8.89
N LEU A 149 -9.12 -1.30 8.40
CA LEU A 149 -8.10 -0.28 8.58
C LEU A 149 -7.90 0.07 10.06
N SER A 150 -8.99 0.18 10.86
CA SER A 150 -8.90 0.48 12.29
C SER A 150 -8.13 -0.59 13.05
N VAL A 151 -8.35 -1.87 12.72
CA VAL A 151 -7.58 -2.99 13.28
C VAL A 151 -6.10 -2.86 12.95
N VAL A 152 -5.76 -2.58 11.69
CA VAL A 152 -4.36 -2.46 11.25
C VAL A 152 -3.67 -1.27 11.93
N LEU A 153 -4.35 -0.13 12.07
CA LEU A 153 -3.82 1.07 12.73
C LEU A 153 -3.62 0.87 14.23
N ALA A 154 -4.55 0.19 14.92
CA ALA A 154 -4.44 -0.14 16.35
C ALA A 154 -3.25 -1.07 16.66
N MET A 155 -2.73 -1.80 15.66
CA MET A 155 -1.48 -2.56 15.79
C MET A 155 -0.23 -1.66 15.85
N LYS A 156 -0.35 -0.36 15.62
CA LYS A 156 0.74 0.64 15.62
C LYS A 156 1.93 0.23 14.73
N PRO A 157 1.69 -0.07 13.44
CA PRO A 157 2.77 -0.47 12.54
C PRO A 157 3.73 0.70 12.30
N ARG A 158 5.00 0.40 12.02
CA ARG A 158 5.95 1.41 11.54
C ARG A 158 5.78 1.68 10.03
N LEU A 159 5.38 0.66 9.28
CA LEU A 159 5.04 0.72 7.85
C LEU A 159 3.61 0.26 7.63
N LEU A 160 2.78 1.12 7.09
CA LEU A 160 1.43 0.81 6.63
C LEU A 160 1.45 0.55 5.12
N VAL A 161 1.11 -0.67 4.72
CA VAL A 161 1.03 -1.08 3.32
C VAL A 161 -0.44 -1.21 2.93
N LEU A 162 -0.89 -0.41 1.95
CA LEU A 162 -2.29 -0.30 1.53
C LEU A 162 -2.45 -0.66 0.05
N ASP A 163 -3.16 -1.73 -0.25
CA ASP A 163 -3.45 -2.13 -1.63
C ASP A 163 -4.83 -1.57 -2.03
N GLU A 164 -4.83 -0.57 -2.92
CA GLU A 164 -6.02 0.12 -3.44
C GLU A 164 -7.02 0.52 -2.30
N PRO A 165 -6.62 1.36 -1.33
CA PRO A 165 -7.35 1.54 -0.07
C PRO A 165 -8.77 2.10 -0.23
N THR A 166 -9.06 2.81 -1.31
CA THR A 166 -10.36 3.47 -1.56
C THR A 166 -11.12 2.89 -2.76
N ALA A 167 -10.58 1.82 -3.39
CA ALA A 167 -11.17 1.25 -4.59
C ALA A 167 -12.63 0.78 -4.38
N GLY A 168 -13.54 1.34 -5.21
CA GLY A 168 -14.97 1.00 -5.19
C GLY A 168 -15.71 1.47 -3.93
N LEU A 169 -15.18 2.47 -3.22
CA LEU A 169 -15.89 3.18 -2.16
C LEU A 169 -16.63 4.40 -2.73
N ASP A 170 -17.72 4.79 -2.08
CA ASP A 170 -18.32 6.09 -2.31
C ASP A 170 -17.39 7.23 -1.87
N VAL A 171 -17.69 8.45 -2.31
CA VAL A 171 -16.84 9.64 -2.10
C VAL A 171 -16.62 9.91 -0.60
N GLU A 172 -17.68 9.78 0.22
CA GLU A 172 -17.62 10.07 1.65
C GLU A 172 -16.71 9.07 2.37
N LYS A 173 -16.88 7.77 2.10
CA LYS A 173 -16.05 6.72 2.69
C LYS A 173 -14.60 6.76 2.20
N ALA A 174 -14.39 7.07 0.92
CA ALA A 174 -13.05 7.28 0.39
C ALA A 174 -12.35 8.45 1.09
N LEU A 175 -13.06 9.57 1.30
CA LEU A 175 -12.53 10.72 2.05
C LEU A 175 -12.21 10.36 3.50
N GLN A 176 -13.07 9.60 4.17
CA GLN A 176 -12.86 9.14 5.55
C GLN A 176 -11.60 8.28 5.66
N VAL A 177 -11.40 7.30 4.74
CA VAL A 177 -10.20 6.45 4.70
C VAL A 177 -8.94 7.29 4.49
N ARG A 178 -8.96 8.22 3.52
CA ARG A 178 -7.83 9.11 3.23
C ARG A 178 -7.45 9.98 4.43
N SER A 179 -8.45 10.61 5.04
CA SER A 179 -8.24 11.46 6.22
C SER A 179 -7.65 10.67 7.39
N LEU A 180 -8.12 9.45 7.61
CA LEU A 180 -7.61 8.57 8.66
C LEU A 180 -6.15 8.21 8.43
N VAL A 181 -5.78 7.80 7.22
CA VAL A 181 -4.39 7.47 6.86
C VAL A 181 -3.47 8.69 7.03
N LYS A 182 -3.88 9.86 6.52
CA LYS A 182 -3.10 11.11 6.67
C LYS A 182 -2.96 11.54 8.13
N LYS A 183 -4.03 11.42 8.92
CA LYS A 183 -3.98 11.72 10.36
C LYS A 183 -2.92 10.86 11.05
N TYR A 184 -2.98 9.54 10.86
CA TYR A 184 -2.04 8.62 11.49
C TYR A 184 -0.59 8.80 11.02
N ASN A 185 -0.39 9.07 9.73
CA ASN A 185 0.94 9.41 9.21
C ASN A 185 1.52 10.65 9.92
N ARG A 186 0.74 11.74 10.05
CA ARG A 186 1.20 13.00 10.64
C ARG A 186 1.38 12.92 12.17
N GLU A 187 0.42 12.32 12.88
CA GLU A 187 0.41 12.29 14.34
C GLU A 187 1.36 11.24 14.92
N HIS A 188 1.56 10.12 14.23
CA HIS A 188 2.35 8.99 14.71
C HIS A 188 3.62 8.72 13.90
N GLY A 189 3.88 9.49 12.84
CA GLY A 189 5.06 9.32 11.99
C GLY A 189 5.11 7.98 11.23
N ILE A 190 3.93 7.36 10.99
CA ILE A 190 3.84 6.08 10.28
C ILE A 190 4.23 6.29 8.81
N THR A 191 5.14 5.47 8.30
CA THR A 191 5.42 5.43 6.86
C THR A 191 4.30 4.71 6.13
N VAL A 192 3.89 5.22 4.97
CA VAL A 192 2.82 4.63 4.16
C VAL A 192 3.35 4.27 2.78
N LEU A 193 3.16 3.02 2.38
CA LEU A 193 3.33 2.55 1.00
C LEU A 193 1.96 2.11 0.48
N MET A 194 1.44 2.79 -0.54
CA MET A 194 0.13 2.45 -1.09
C MET A 194 0.19 2.18 -2.59
N SER A 195 -0.74 1.36 -3.09
CA SER A 195 -1.04 1.30 -4.51
C SER A 195 -2.30 2.09 -4.82
N SER A 196 -2.36 2.70 -5.99
CA SER A 196 -3.60 3.24 -6.54
C SER A 196 -3.55 3.29 -8.07
N HIS A 197 -4.71 3.16 -8.69
CA HIS A 197 -4.93 3.50 -10.10
C HIS A 197 -5.70 4.83 -10.24
N ASN A 198 -6.15 5.42 -9.14
CA ASN A 198 -6.81 6.73 -9.11
C ASN A 198 -5.78 7.83 -8.86
N MET A 199 -5.34 8.50 -9.92
CA MET A 199 -4.27 9.49 -9.86
C MET A 199 -4.67 10.78 -9.12
N LEU A 200 -5.95 11.15 -9.13
CA LEU A 200 -6.46 12.29 -8.34
C LEU A 200 -6.36 12.02 -6.83
N GLU A 201 -6.62 10.78 -6.41
CA GLU A 201 -6.43 10.37 -5.02
C GLU A 201 -4.98 10.49 -4.59
N VAL A 202 -4.08 10.05 -5.46
CA VAL A 202 -2.64 10.06 -5.21
C VAL A 202 -2.09 11.47 -5.08
N GLU A 203 -2.51 12.42 -5.93
CA GLU A 203 -2.13 13.83 -5.82
C GLU A 203 -2.50 14.43 -4.46
N TYR A 204 -3.62 13.99 -3.88
CA TYR A 204 -4.05 14.44 -2.55
C TYR A 204 -3.27 13.79 -1.41
N MET A 205 -2.86 12.52 -1.56
CA MET A 205 -2.33 11.73 -0.45
C MET A 205 -0.81 11.63 -0.41
N ALA A 206 -0.17 11.47 -1.56
CA ALA A 206 1.22 11.06 -1.62
C ALA A 206 2.20 12.24 -1.59
N ASP A 207 3.29 12.06 -0.85
CA ASP A 207 4.45 12.97 -0.89
C ASP A 207 5.29 12.69 -2.14
N ARG A 208 5.47 11.41 -2.50
CA ARG A 208 6.13 10.96 -3.73
C ARG A 208 5.37 9.81 -4.37
N VAL A 209 5.54 9.70 -5.67
CA VAL A 209 4.92 8.65 -6.49
C VAL A 209 5.98 7.91 -7.31
N GLY A 210 5.79 6.60 -7.44
CA GLY A 210 6.47 5.76 -8.40
C GLY A 210 5.47 5.27 -9.45
N MET A 211 5.72 5.59 -10.72
CA MET A 211 4.89 5.15 -11.83
C MET A 211 5.40 3.82 -12.37
N ILE A 212 4.56 2.78 -12.29
CA ILE A 212 4.92 1.43 -12.72
C ILE A 212 4.17 1.03 -13.97
N TYR A 213 4.91 0.50 -14.95
CA TYR A 213 4.36 -0.07 -16.19
C TYR A 213 5.12 -1.34 -16.56
N ALA A 214 4.40 -2.42 -16.91
CA ALA A 214 4.98 -3.72 -17.28
C ALA A 214 6.07 -4.21 -16.31
N GLY A 215 5.83 -4.07 -15.00
CA GLY A 215 6.75 -4.52 -13.95
C GLY A 215 8.01 -3.67 -13.75
N ARG A 216 8.10 -2.50 -14.39
CA ARG A 216 9.24 -1.57 -14.29
C ARG A 216 8.79 -0.20 -13.79
N LEU A 217 9.67 0.48 -13.08
CA LEU A 217 9.48 1.89 -12.73
C LEU A 217 9.80 2.74 -13.97
N ILE A 218 8.83 3.54 -14.42
CA ILE A 218 8.97 4.42 -15.60
C ILE A 218 9.12 5.90 -15.21
N GLY A 219 8.83 6.25 -13.97
CA GLY A 219 9.02 7.60 -13.42
C GLY A 219 8.85 7.61 -11.91
N GLU A 220 9.54 8.53 -11.24
CA GLU A 220 9.50 8.73 -9.79
C GLU A 220 9.76 10.20 -9.45
N GLY A 221 9.05 10.72 -8.46
CA GLY A 221 9.18 12.09 -7.96
C GLY A 221 7.97 12.55 -7.16
N THR A 222 7.96 13.81 -6.71
CA THR A 222 6.73 14.42 -6.20
C THR A 222 5.75 14.65 -7.36
N PRO A 223 4.42 14.68 -7.11
CA PRO A 223 3.44 15.00 -8.14
C PRO A 223 3.77 16.29 -8.90
N GLU A 224 4.17 17.34 -8.19
CA GLU A 224 4.51 18.65 -8.76
C GLU A 224 5.77 18.61 -9.61
N GLU A 225 6.81 17.90 -9.16
CA GLU A 225 8.06 17.73 -9.94
C GLU A 225 7.81 17.01 -11.26
N LEU A 226 7.02 15.93 -11.23
CA LEU A 226 6.70 15.15 -12.41
C LEU A 226 5.86 15.94 -13.40
N LYS A 227 4.82 16.66 -12.92
CA LYS A 227 3.99 17.54 -13.76
C LYS A 227 4.85 18.62 -14.43
N ARG A 228 5.68 19.31 -13.65
CA ARG A 228 6.56 20.36 -14.16
C ARG A 228 7.58 19.84 -15.18
N LYS A 229 8.24 18.71 -14.89
CA LYS A 229 9.28 18.11 -15.74
C LYS A 229 8.75 17.72 -17.12
N LEU A 230 7.50 17.29 -17.19
CA LEU A 230 6.88 16.78 -18.41
C LEU A 230 5.91 17.77 -19.06
N GLY A 231 5.72 18.96 -18.47
CA GLY A 231 4.74 19.93 -18.96
C GLY A 231 3.34 19.33 -19.00
N ALA A 232 2.93 18.69 -17.91
CA ALA A 232 1.64 18.02 -17.77
C ALA A 232 0.78 18.73 -16.72
N SER A 233 -0.56 18.71 -16.91
CA SER A 233 -1.51 19.34 -15.99
C SER A 233 -1.88 18.45 -14.81
N ASN A 234 -1.76 17.12 -14.94
CA ASN A 234 -2.11 16.12 -13.94
C ASN A 234 -1.24 14.87 -14.07
N LEU A 235 -1.34 13.95 -13.08
CA LEU A 235 -0.57 12.70 -13.10
C LEU A 235 -0.99 11.72 -14.20
N GLU A 236 -2.21 11.81 -14.72
CA GLU A 236 -2.67 10.96 -15.84
C GLU A 236 -1.90 11.30 -17.12
N GLU A 237 -1.75 12.59 -17.43
CA GLU A 237 -0.93 13.07 -18.54
C GLU A 237 0.55 12.71 -18.37
N VAL A 238 1.08 12.84 -17.14
CA VAL A 238 2.44 12.41 -16.80
C VAL A 238 2.63 10.94 -17.13
N PHE A 239 1.70 10.09 -16.69
CA PHE A 239 1.77 8.65 -16.93
C PHE A 239 1.76 8.31 -18.42
N VAL A 240 0.87 8.94 -19.22
CA VAL A 240 0.78 8.72 -20.66
C VAL A 240 2.10 9.07 -21.35
N LYS A 241 2.67 10.26 -21.07
CA LYS A 241 3.94 10.71 -21.65
C LYS A 241 5.11 9.79 -21.29
N LEU A 242 5.22 9.34 -20.04
CA LEU A 242 6.26 8.41 -19.62
C LEU A 242 6.12 7.03 -20.27
N LYS A 243 4.89 6.53 -20.39
CA LYS A 243 4.59 5.28 -21.07
C LYS A 243 4.99 5.34 -22.54
N GLU A 244 4.61 6.41 -23.26
CA GLU A 244 4.96 6.60 -24.68
C GLU A 244 6.49 6.68 -24.88
N ALA A 245 7.20 7.41 -24.03
CA ALA A 245 8.66 7.47 -24.06
C ALA A 245 9.31 6.09 -23.83
N THR A 246 8.73 5.28 -22.94
CA THR A 246 9.21 3.92 -22.66
C THR A 246 8.99 2.99 -23.84
N LEU A 247 7.85 3.10 -24.53
CA LEU A 247 7.52 2.28 -25.71
C LEU A 247 8.25 2.75 -26.97
N GLY A 248 8.40 4.08 -27.17
CA GLY A 248 9.12 4.67 -28.29
C GLY A 248 10.62 4.42 -28.25
N GLY A 249 11.22 4.34 -27.04
CA GLY A 249 12.62 3.96 -26.85
C GLY A 249 12.92 2.49 -27.15
N ALA A 250 11.90 1.62 -27.18
CA ALA A 250 12.04 0.20 -27.54
C ALA A 250 11.98 -0.08 -29.05
N SER A 251 11.64 0.93 -29.87
CA SER A 251 11.55 0.84 -31.34
C SER A 251 12.77 1.46 -32.06
N GLY A 252 13.96 1.28 -31.49
CA GLY A 252 15.22 1.49 -32.22
C GLY A 252 15.36 0.46 -33.34
N PRO A 253 15.95 0.82 -34.53
CA PRO A 253 15.82 0.05 -35.74
C PRO A 253 16.41 -1.35 -35.57
N ALA A 254 15.57 -2.39 -35.73
CA ALA A 254 16.06 -3.71 -36.07
C ALA A 254 16.79 -3.55 -37.40
N SER A 255 18.13 -3.49 -37.35
CA SER A 255 19.00 -3.44 -38.48
C SER A 255 18.65 -4.56 -39.46
N ALA A 256 18.24 -4.13 -40.65
CA ALA A 256 18.28 -4.99 -41.83
C ALA A 256 19.70 -5.57 -41.99
N ARG A 257 19.81 -6.86 -41.92
CA ARG A 257 20.75 -7.67 -42.73
C ARG A 257 20.17 -9.06 -42.89
#